data_9808979e4754f5e53f84e838dce63c86
#
_entry.id   9808979e4754f5e53f84e838dce63c86
#
_cell.length_a   1.000
_cell.length_b   1.000
_cell.length_c   1.000
_cell.angle_alpha   90.00
_cell.angle_beta   90.00
_cell.angle_gamma   90.00
#
_symmetry.space_group_name_H-M   'P 1'
#
loop_
_entity.id
_entity.type
_entity.pdbx_description
1 polymer ?
#
loop_
_entity_poly.entity_id
_entity_poly.type
_entity_poly.pdbx_seq_one_letter_code
_entity_poly.pdbx_strand_id
1 'polypeptide(L)'
;MSTDQLTKESQAISLCTLADLIPNSGICAELDGQQIALFYLPNEIPQLYALGNWDPIGKANVLSRGMVGDLDGRLVVASPMYKQHFDLLNGECLEDTNFCVPIYTVA
;
A
#
# COMPACT_ATOMS: atom_id res chain seq x y z
N MET A 1 20.93 3.51 3.33
CA MET A 1 19.87 3.59 2.35
C MET A 1 18.58 4.05 3.02
N SER A 2 17.83 4.84 2.31
CA SER A 2 16.61 5.41 2.89
C SER A 2 15.37 4.60 2.52
N THR A 3 15.27 3.41 3.04
CA THR A 3 14.06 2.61 2.85
C THR A 3 12.87 3.22 3.57
N ASP A 4 13.13 4.20 4.40
CA ASP A 4 12.12 4.91 5.16
C ASP A 4 11.61 6.16 4.46
N GLN A 5 12.01 6.37 3.20
CA GLN A 5 11.54 7.50 2.41
C GLN A 5 10.49 7.08 1.41
N LEU A 6 9.44 7.87 1.35
CA LEU A 6 8.36 7.70 0.41
C LEU A 6 8.33 8.88 -0.54
N THR A 7 8.25 8.60 -1.84
CA THR A 7 8.19 9.63 -2.87
C THR A 7 6.78 9.73 -3.40
N LYS A 8 6.19 10.92 -3.33
CA LYS A 8 4.95 11.25 -3.97
C LYS A 8 5.24 12.30 -5.02
N GLU A 9 5.03 11.95 -6.27
CA GLU A 9 5.42 12.79 -7.40
C GLU A 9 6.93 13.04 -7.34
N SER A 10 7.36 14.26 -7.05
CA SER A 10 8.77 14.58 -6.93
C SER A 10 9.20 14.84 -5.51
N GLN A 11 8.33 14.61 -4.54
CA GLN A 11 8.59 14.85 -3.13
C GLN A 11 8.96 13.57 -2.42
N ALA A 12 10.05 13.59 -1.67
CA ALA A 12 10.47 12.46 -0.86
C ALA A 12 10.32 12.84 0.61
N ILE A 13 9.59 12.03 1.36
CA ILE A 13 9.33 12.28 2.77
C ILE A 13 9.67 11.02 3.56
N SER A 14 10.40 11.22 4.66
CA SER A 14 10.73 10.13 5.56
C SER A 14 9.53 9.85 6.45
N LEU A 15 8.99 8.62 6.41
CA LEU A 15 7.82 8.23 7.16
C LEU A 15 8.13 7.32 8.32
N CYS A 16 9.04 6.36 8.11
CA CYS A 16 9.39 5.38 9.13
C CYS A 16 10.72 4.75 8.76
N THR A 17 11.28 4.01 9.69
CA THR A 17 12.48 3.21 9.42
C THR A 17 12.06 1.77 9.14
N LEU A 18 12.98 0.98 8.58
CA LEU A 18 12.71 -0.42 8.31
C LEU A 18 12.35 -1.18 9.59
N ALA A 19 12.88 -0.74 10.73
CA ALA A 19 12.60 -1.37 12.01
C ALA A 19 11.15 -1.20 12.46
N ASP A 20 10.46 -0.20 11.92
CA ASP A 20 9.05 0.05 12.26
C ASP A 20 8.10 -0.80 11.43
N LEU A 21 8.61 -1.51 10.42
CA LEU A 21 7.79 -2.26 9.48
C LEU A 21 7.59 -3.69 9.96
N ILE A 22 6.39 -4.21 9.72
CA ILE A 22 6.04 -5.59 10.08
C ILE A 22 6.01 -6.41 8.79
N PRO A 23 6.81 -7.48 8.70
CA PRO A 23 6.83 -8.29 7.47
C PRO A 23 5.45 -8.80 7.09
N ASN A 24 5.15 -8.72 5.79
CA ASN A 24 3.91 -9.20 5.19
C ASN A 24 2.66 -8.54 5.76
N SER A 25 2.82 -7.30 6.21
CA SER A 25 1.72 -6.55 6.82
C SER A 25 1.83 -5.09 6.44
N GLY A 26 0.78 -4.33 6.71
CA GLY A 26 0.72 -2.92 6.41
C GLY A 26 0.74 -2.05 7.65
N ILE A 27 1.26 -0.86 7.49
CA ILE A 27 1.14 0.21 8.48
C ILE A 27 0.57 1.44 7.80
N CYS A 28 -0.03 2.31 8.59
CA CYS A 28 -0.57 3.56 8.08
C CYS A 28 0.42 4.68 8.39
N ALA A 29 0.73 5.47 7.37
CA ALA A 29 1.55 6.67 7.51
C ALA A 29 0.80 7.85 6.94
N GLU A 30 1.25 9.05 7.24
CA GLU A 30 0.60 10.26 6.75
C GLU A 30 1.56 11.06 5.90
N LEU A 31 1.08 11.53 4.74
CA LEU A 31 1.84 12.34 3.81
C LEU A 31 0.94 13.50 3.37
N ASP A 32 1.31 14.72 3.76
CA ASP A 32 0.58 15.93 3.38
C ASP A 32 -0.93 15.82 3.68
N GLY A 33 -1.27 15.29 4.84
CA GLY A 33 -2.66 15.14 5.25
C GLY A 33 -3.36 13.93 4.66
N GLN A 34 -2.68 13.14 3.84
CA GLN A 34 -3.23 11.93 3.26
C GLN A 34 -2.69 10.71 3.97
N GLN A 35 -3.54 9.72 4.17
CA GLN A 35 -3.12 8.46 4.77
C GLN A 35 -2.61 7.51 3.70
N ILE A 36 -1.43 6.95 3.95
CA ILE A 36 -0.75 6.03 3.05
C ILE A 36 -0.62 4.68 3.73
N ALA A 37 -0.99 3.63 3.00
CA ALA A 37 -0.77 2.26 3.47
C ALA A 37 0.59 1.80 2.95
N LEU A 38 1.45 1.40 3.85
CA LEU A 38 2.81 0.96 3.54
C LEU A 38 2.93 -0.52 3.86
N PHE A 39 3.30 -1.31 2.86
CA PHE A 39 3.42 -2.77 3.01
C PHE A 39 4.86 -3.21 2.83
N TYR A 40 5.34 -4.03 3.75
CA TYR A 40 6.69 -4.55 3.72
C TYR A 40 6.66 -6.05 3.42
N LEU A 41 7.18 -6.41 2.24
CA LEU A 41 7.24 -7.80 1.79
C LEU A 41 8.70 -8.17 1.57
N PRO A 42 9.40 -8.68 2.60
CA PRO A 42 10.85 -8.86 2.55
C PRO A 42 11.31 -9.87 1.51
N ASN A 43 10.44 -10.77 1.06
CA ASN A 43 10.80 -11.78 0.08
C ASN A 43 10.50 -11.35 -1.36
N GLU A 44 10.02 -10.14 -1.56
CA GLU A 44 9.67 -9.64 -2.88
C GLU A 44 10.65 -8.57 -3.34
N ILE A 45 10.62 -8.27 -4.64
CA ILE A 45 11.41 -7.19 -5.24
C ILE A 45 10.45 -6.34 -6.07
N PRO A 46 10.21 -5.09 -5.67
CA PRO A 46 10.71 -4.41 -4.47
C PRO A 46 10.12 -4.97 -3.19
N GLN A 47 10.71 -4.62 -2.06
CA GLN A 47 10.23 -5.07 -0.75
C GLN A 47 9.13 -4.18 -0.17
N LEU A 48 9.08 -2.91 -0.61
CA LEU A 48 8.16 -1.93 -0.05
C LEU A 48 7.16 -1.48 -1.10
N TYR A 49 5.91 -1.43 -0.69
CA TYR A 49 4.81 -0.99 -1.54
C TYR A 49 4.01 0.06 -0.78
N ALA A 50 3.62 1.13 -1.46
CA ALA A 50 2.88 2.21 -0.84
C ALA A 50 1.67 2.56 -1.68
N LEU A 51 0.50 2.53 -1.05
CA LEU A 51 -0.77 2.84 -1.69
C LEU A 51 -1.51 3.87 -0.85
N GLY A 52 -2.46 4.57 -1.45
CA GLY A 52 -3.41 5.34 -0.66
C GLY A 52 -4.17 4.40 0.27
N ASN A 53 -4.39 4.85 1.50
CA ASN A 53 -5.06 4.03 2.51
C ASN A 53 -6.58 4.00 2.34
N TRP A 54 -7.11 4.88 1.52
CA TRP A 54 -8.55 5.02 1.29
C TRP A 54 -9.05 3.93 0.34
N ASP A 55 -9.97 3.10 0.85
CA ASP A 55 -10.68 2.12 0.03
C ASP A 55 -11.85 2.85 -0.66
N PRO A 56 -11.81 3.02 -1.99
CA PRO A 56 -12.84 3.78 -2.68
C PRO A 56 -14.20 3.07 -2.73
N ILE A 57 -14.22 1.77 -2.51
CA ILE A 57 -15.45 0.99 -2.51
C ILE A 57 -16.06 0.99 -1.13
N GLY A 58 -15.25 0.71 -0.11
CA GLY A 58 -15.70 0.73 1.28
C GLY A 58 -15.80 2.12 1.87
N LYS A 59 -15.18 3.11 1.23
CA LYS A 59 -15.18 4.51 1.64
C LYS A 59 -14.65 4.70 3.06
N ALA A 60 -13.48 4.13 3.30
CA ALA A 60 -12.81 4.22 4.59
C ALA A 60 -11.31 4.07 4.43
N ASN A 61 -10.56 4.66 5.35
CA ASN A 61 -9.09 4.58 5.37
C ASN A 61 -8.65 3.29 6.07
N VAL A 62 -8.73 2.17 5.37
CA VAL A 62 -8.54 0.86 5.99
C VAL A 62 -7.58 -0.08 5.27
N LEU A 63 -7.01 0.31 4.12
CA LEU A 63 -6.21 -0.64 3.33
C LEU A 63 -4.97 -1.12 4.08
N SER A 64 -4.40 -0.30 4.96
CA SER A 64 -3.26 -0.73 5.78
C SER A 64 -3.60 -1.89 6.72
N ARG A 65 -4.88 -2.11 6.99
CA ARG A 65 -5.36 -3.21 7.83
C ARG A 65 -5.77 -4.43 7.02
N GLY A 66 -5.62 -4.37 5.70
CA GLY A 66 -5.99 -5.46 4.83
C GLY A 66 -5.00 -6.61 4.87
N MET A 67 -5.39 -7.73 4.28
CA MET A 67 -4.55 -8.91 4.19
C MET A 67 -3.80 -8.92 2.88
N VAL A 68 -2.48 -9.02 2.97
CA VAL A 68 -1.63 -9.16 1.80
C VAL A 68 -1.66 -10.61 1.33
N GLY A 69 -1.71 -10.82 0.04
CA GLY A 69 -1.71 -12.14 -0.54
C GLY A 69 -1.27 -12.13 -1.98
N ASP A 70 -1.29 -13.31 -2.59
CA ASP A 70 -0.98 -13.52 -3.99
C ASP A 70 -2.23 -14.09 -4.65
N LEU A 71 -2.70 -13.42 -5.69
CA LEU A 71 -3.88 -13.86 -6.42
C LEU A 71 -3.51 -13.97 -7.89
N ASP A 72 -3.42 -15.20 -8.37
CA ASP A 72 -3.05 -15.50 -9.76
C ASP A 72 -1.72 -14.85 -10.16
N GLY A 73 -0.74 -14.89 -9.27
CA GLY A 73 0.58 -14.32 -9.52
C GLY A 73 0.69 -12.83 -9.29
N ARG A 74 -0.37 -12.19 -8.83
CA ARG A 74 -0.36 -10.76 -8.53
C ARG A 74 -0.35 -10.54 -7.02
N LEU A 75 0.55 -9.68 -6.56
CA LEU A 75 0.56 -9.28 -5.16
C LEU A 75 -0.56 -8.30 -4.92
N VAL A 76 -1.40 -8.60 -3.95
CA VAL A 76 -2.60 -7.82 -3.67
C VAL A 76 -2.77 -7.60 -2.18
N VAL A 77 -3.59 -6.61 -1.84
CA VAL A 77 -4.13 -6.45 -0.50
C VAL A 77 -5.65 -6.55 -0.59
N ALA A 78 -6.23 -7.38 0.26
CA ALA A 78 -7.68 -7.51 0.36
C ALA A 78 -8.19 -6.51 1.40
N SER A 79 -9.11 -5.65 0.99
CA SER A 79 -9.69 -4.68 1.90
C SER A 79 -10.51 -5.38 2.99
N PRO A 80 -10.42 -4.95 4.25
CA PRO A 80 -11.24 -5.53 5.30
C PRO A 80 -12.72 -5.21 5.19
N MET A 81 -13.09 -4.21 4.37
CA MET A 81 -14.50 -3.80 4.25
C MET A 81 -15.32 -4.80 3.44
N TYR A 82 -15.02 -4.94 2.15
CA TYR A 82 -15.79 -5.83 1.28
C TYR A 82 -14.94 -6.88 0.60
N LYS A 83 -13.68 -7.02 1.05
CA LYS A 83 -12.75 -8.03 0.57
C LYS A 83 -12.34 -7.89 -0.89
N GLN A 84 -12.53 -6.72 -1.51
CA GLN A 84 -11.98 -6.46 -2.83
C GLN A 84 -10.46 -6.42 -2.74
N HIS A 85 -9.82 -6.85 -3.83
CA HIS A 85 -8.37 -6.95 -3.92
C HIS A 85 -7.81 -5.80 -4.73
N PHE A 86 -6.80 -5.13 -4.19
CA PHE A 86 -6.10 -4.06 -4.87
C PHE A 86 -4.67 -4.51 -5.16
N ASP A 87 -4.24 -4.32 -6.41
CA ASP A 87 -2.89 -4.68 -6.83
C ASP A 87 -1.87 -3.76 -6.17
N LEU A 88 -0.86 -4.36 -5.55
CA LEU A 88 0.17 -3.57 -4.85
C LEU A 88 1.09 -2.80 -5.79
N LEU A 89 1.19 -3.22 -7.05
CA LEU A 89 2.06 -2.57 -8.03
C LEU A 89 1.39 -1.37 -8.69
N ASN A 90 0.09 -1.45 -8.97
CA ASN A 90 -0.58 -0.38 -9.73
C ASN A 90 -1.82 0.19 -9.05
N GLY A 91 -2.26 -0.38 -7.94
CA GLY A 91 -3.42 0.11 -7.20
C GLY A 91 -4.77 -0.27 -7.80
N GLU A 92 -4.78 -1.07 -8.83
CA GLU A 92 -6.03 -1.43 -9.53
C GLU A 92 -6.84 -2.43 -8.72
N CYS A 93 -8.15 -2.22 -8.65
CA CYS A 93 -9.05 -3.20 -8.05
C CYS A 93 -9.28 -4.35 -9.04
N LEU A 94 -9.01 -5.58 -8.62
CA LEU A 94 -9.10 -6.73 -9.49
C LEU A 94 -10.55 -7.08 -9.84
N GLU A 95 -11.48 -6.84 -8.93
CA GLU A 95 -12.88 -7.17 -9.15
C GLU A 95 -13.67 -6.08 -9.87
N ASP A 96 -13.16 -4.85 -9.86
CA ASP A 96 -13.84 -3.74 -10.50
C ASP A 96 -12.82 -2.72 -10.98
N THR A 97 -12.48 -2.76 -12.25
CA THR A 97 -11.46 -1.90 -12.83
C THR A 97 -11.84 -0.43 -12.91
N ASN A 98 -13.06 -0.08 -12.54
CA ASN A 98 -13.46 1.32 -12.41
C ASN A 98 -12.87 1.98 -11.17
N PHE A 99 -12.34 1.19 -10.25
CA PHE A 99 -11.75 1.68 -9.02
C PHE A 99 -10.25 1.40 -8.99
N CYS A 100 -9.51 2.37 -8.49
CA CYS A 100 -8.08 2.20 -8.23
C CYS A 100 -7.70 3.11 -7.07
N VAL A 101 -6.58 2.80 -6.43
CA VAL A 101 -6.01 3.66 -5.41
C VAL A 101 -4.68 4.20 -5.91
N PRO A 102 -4.28 5.41 -5.51
CA PRO A 102 -2.99 5.93 -5.93
C PRO A 102 -1.86 5.11 -5.33
N ILE A 103 -0.78 4.99 -6.10
CA ILE A 103 0.43 4.33 -5.63
C ILE A 103 1.54 5.37 -5.49
N TYR A 104 2.51 5.06 -4.64
CA TYR A 104 3.63 5.95 -4.37
C TYR A 104 4.92 5.17 -4.52
N THR A 105 5.97 5.85 -4.94
CA THR A 105 7.29 5.26 -5.08
C THR A 105 8.03 5.34 -3.75
N VAL A 106 8.59 4.21 -3.32
CA VAL A 106 9.40 4.18 -2.10
C VAL A 106 10.87 4.26 -2.51
N ALA A 107 11.55 5.23 -1.95
CA ALA A 107 12.97 5.45 -2.24
C ALA A 107 13.88 4.68 -1.27
#